data_2d43cbdc7f4fc5121f9b4df3d004a7f4
#
_entry.id   2d43cbdc7f4fc5121f9b4df3d004a7f4
#
_cell.length_a   1.000
_cell.length_b   1.000
_cell.length_c   1.000
_cell.angle_alpha   90.00
_cell.angle_beta   90.00
_cell.angle_gamma   90.00
#
_symmetry.space_group_name_H-M   'P 1'
#
loop_
_entity.id
_entity.type
_entity.pdbx_description
1 polymer ?
#
loop_
_entity_poly.entity_id
_entity_poly.type
_entity_poly.pdbx_seq_one_letter_code
_entity_poly.pdbx_strand_id
1 'polypeptide(L)'
;MSNKKLHFETLQLHVGQEQPDPATDARAVPIYQTTSYVFRNSQHAADRFGLRDAGNIYGRLTNSTQGVFEDRVAALEGGVAGLAVASGAAAVTYALQNIAGAGDHIVAADNLYGGSFNLITHTLANLGISNTIVKVNDLAALEAAIQPNTKAIYAETFGNPNSDVTNIEGVAEVAHKHGIPFIIDNTFGTPYLIRPLEHGADFVVHSATKFLGGHGTSLGGVIVDGGKFDWKKNPDKFPTLAKPDPSYHGIVFADAVGAAAYVTRIRAVILRDTGATISPFNAFILLQGVETLSLRVERHVENALKVVDFLKNHPKVAKVNHPSLPDHEDHALYQKYFPNGAGSIFTFEIKGGEKEAWKFIDALQIFSLLANVADVKSLVIHPYTTTHSQMTPDELKQQHITPATIRLSIGTEHIDDIIEDLSQAFEKI
;
A
#
# COMPACT_ATOMS: atom_id res chain seq x y z
N MET A 1 18.76 -22.36 10.04
CA MET A 1 18.93 -22.35 8.57
C MET A 1 20.27 -21.72 8.23
N SER A 2 20.93 -22.13 7.16
CA SER A 2 22.21 -21.55 6.74
C SER A 2 22.00 -20.04 6.47
N ASN A 3 23.06 -19.21 6.65
CA ASN A 3 23.09 -17.75 6.34
C ASN A 3 22.82 -17.41 4.87
N LYS A 4 22.12 -18.26 4.12
CA LYS A 4 21.81 -18.03 2.71
C LYS A 4 20.57 -17.14 2.62
N LYS A 5 20.70 -16.00 1.92
CA LYS A 5 19.57 -15.12 1.58
C LYS A 5 18.63 -15.91 0.65
N LEU A 6 17.38 -16.11 1.08
CA LEU A 6 16.36 -16.80 0.29
C LEU A 6 15.83 -15.84 -0.79
N HIS A 7 15.41 -16.40 -1.92
CA HIS A 7 14.71 -15.68 -2.99
C HIS A 7 13.28 -15.36 -2.61
N PHE A 8 12.68 -14.40 -3.31
CA PHE A 8 11.33 -13.89 -3.03
C PHE A 8 10.29 -15.02 -2.99
N GLU A 9 10.30 -15.92 -3.98
CA GLU A 9 9.34 -17.01 -4.14
C GLU A 9 9.43 -18.02 -2.97
N THR A 10 10.59 -18.15 -2.36
CA THR A 10 10.76 -18.99 -1.15
C THR A 10 10.31 -18.22 0.09
N LEU A 11 10.63 -16.94 0.20
CA LEU A 11 10.18 -16.10 1.32
C LEU A 11 8.65 -16.03 1.38
N GLN A 12 7.97 -15.83 0.25
CA GLN A 12 6.51 -15.72 0.21
C GLN A 12 5.77 -16.98 0.66
N LEU A 13 6.45 -18.14 0.67
CA LEU A 13 5.88 -19.42 1.07
C LEU A 13 6.22 -19.82 2.50
N HIS A 14 7.36 -19.36 3.06
CA HIS A 14 7.93 -19.97 4.26
C HIS A 14 8.09 -19.03 5.45
N VAL A 15 8.26 -17.72 5.27
CA VAL A 15 8.48 -16.79 6.39
C VAL A 15 7.30 -16.80 7.35
N GLY A 16 7.58 -16.88 8.65
CA GLY A 16 6.61 -17.00 9.73
C GLY A 16 6.02 -18.41 9.88
N GLN A 17 6.45 -19.38 9.04
CA GLN A 17 5.93 -20.75 8.98
C GLN A 17 7.07 -21.75 8.71
N GLU A 18 8.27 -21.44 9.15
CA GLU A 18 9.46 -22.28 8.95
C GLU A 18 9.35 -23.61 9.68
N GLN A 19 8.61 -23.62 10.79
CA GLN A 19 8.29 -24.80 11.55
C GLN A 19 6.78 -25.09 11.51
N PRO A 20 6.34 -26.35 11.64
CA PRO A 20 4.94 -26.67 11.81
C PRO A 20 4.39 -26.06 13.10
N ASP A 21 3.06 -26.01 13.22
CA ASP A 21 2.42 -25.59 14.46
C ASP A 21 2.87 -26.46 15.65
N PRO A 22 3.40 -25.86 16.72
CA PRO A 22 4.02 -26.63 17.79
C PRO A 22 3.03 -27.44 18.66
N ALA A 23 1.72 -27.14 18.55
CA ALA A 23 0.69 -27.83 19.32
C ALA A 23 0.06 -29.00 18.56
N THR A 24 0.06 -28.96 17.22
CA THR A 24 -0.70 -29.91 16.39
C THR A 24 0.10 -30.52 15.25
N ASP A 25 1.36 -30.11 15.06
CA ASP A 25 2.21 -30.46 13.90
C ASP A 25 1.57 -30.07 12.52
N ALA A 26 0.58 -29.19 12.53
CA ALA A 26 -0.07 -28.75 11.30
C ALA A 26 0.92 -28.00 10.40
N ARG A 27 0.98 -28.38 9.11
CA ARG A 27 1.81 -27.70 8.12
C ARG A 27 1.18 -26.39 7.66
N ALA A 28 -0.14 -26.34 7.47
CA ALA A 28 -0.84 -25.12 7.18
C ALA A 28 -0.90 -24.21 8.40
N VAL A 29 -0.92 -22.90 8.20
CA VAL A 29 -1.07 -21.94 9.30
C VAL A 29 -2.45 -22.11 9.94
N PRO A 30 -2.57 -22.43 11.24
CA PRO A 30 -3.87 -22.54 11.90
C PRO A 30 -4.58 -21.20 11.99
N ILE A 31 -5.92 -21.21 11.93
CA ILE A 31 -6.73 -20.03 12.17
C ILE A 31 -7.06 -19.96 13.66
N TYR A 32 -6.37 -19.12 14.41
CA TYR A 32 -6.62 -18.90 15.83
C TYR A 32 -7.74 -17.89 16.04
N GLN A 33 -8.97 -18.33 15.88
CA GLN A 33 -10.17 -17.50 16.05
C GLN A 33 -10.51 -17.36 17.55
N THR A 34 -9.76 -16.52 18.26
CA THR A 34 -9.93 -16.27 19.70
C THR A 34 -9.75 -14.79 20.03
N THR A 35 -10.46 -14.31 21.05
CA THR A 35 -10.31 -12.93 21.57
C THR A 35 -9.25 -12.79 22.63
N SER A 36 -8.98 -13.85 23.42
CA SER A 36 -8.14 -13.78 24.62
C SER A 36 -7.33 -15.06 24.83
N TYR A 37 -6.25 -14.90 25.59
CA TYR A 37 -5.29 -15.94 25.88
C TYR A 37 -5.11 -16.11 27.39
N VAL A 38 -4.97 -17.35 27.87
CA VAL A 38 -4.84 -17.66 29.29
C VAL A 38 -3.39 -17.48 29.75
N PHE A 39 -3.21 -16.82 30.88
CA PHE A 39 -1.92 -16.68 31.54
C PHE A 39 -1.68 -17.83 32.48
N ARG A 40 -0.41 -18.23 32.64
CA ARG A 40 -0.01 -19.32 33.54
C ARG A 40 -0.22 -18.99 35.01
N ASN A 41 -0.02 -17.73 35.39
CA ASN A 41 -0.20 -17.16 36.73
C ASN A 41 -0.21 -15.61 36.64
N SER A 42 -0.44 -14.93 37.78
CA SER A 42 -0.51 -13.47 37.86
C SER A 42 0.81 -12.78 37.48
N GLN A 43 1.96 -13.37 37.81
CA GLN A 43 3.25 -12.81 37.42
C GLN A 43 3.45 -12.85 35.91
N HIS A 44 3.09 -13.95 35.23
CA HIS A 44 3.13 -14.07 33.78
C HIS A 44 2.22 -13.03 33.13
N ALA A 45 1.02 -12.79 33.67
CA ALA A 45 0.14 -11.72 33.18
C ALA A 45 0.81 -10.35 33.29
N ALA A 46 1.37 -10.02 34.47
CA ALA A 46 2.05 -8.74 34.71
C ALA A 46 3.27 -8.56 33.78
N ASP A 47 4.01 -9.61 33.48
CA ASP A 47 5.17 -9.56 32.59
C ASP A 47 4.76 -9.32 31.14
N ARG A 48 3.67 -9.94 30.66
CA ARG A 48 3.08 -9.71 29.35
C ARG A 48 2.64 -8.24 29.17
N PHE A 49 1.87 -7.73 30.12
CA PHE A 49 1.41 -6.32 30.06
C PHE A 49 2.56 -5.33 30.23
N GLY A 50 3.62 -5.71 30.94
CA GLY A 50 4.82 -4.89 31.12
C GLY A 50 5.84 -4.99 29.99
N LEU A 51 5.55 -5.69 28.90
CA LEU A 51 6.47 -5.97 27.75
C LEU A 51 7.77 -6.69 28.16
N ARG A 52 7.78 -7.39 29.30
CA ARG A 52 8.91 -8.18 29.78
C ARG A 52 8.90 -9.63 29.26
N ASP A 53 7.75 -10.09 28.80
CA ASP A 53 7.56 -11.40 28.19
C ASP A 53 6.77 -11.27 26.90
N ALA A 54 7.31 -11.75 25.80
CA ALA A 54 6.68 -11.65 24.48
C ALA A 54 5.56 -12.68 24.32
N GLY A 55 4.49 -12.33 23.58
CA GLY A 55 3.43 -13.24 23.18
C GLY A 55 2.02 -12.64 23.25
N ASN A 56 1.03 -13.50 23.08
CA ASN A 56 -0.35 -13.08 22.95
C ASN A 56 -0.97 -12.69 24.30
N ILE A 57 -1.78 -11.63 24.27
CA ILE A 57 -2.56 -11.13 25.39
C ILE A 57 -4.05 -11.11 25.02
N TYR A 58 -4.37 -10.40 23.96
CA TYR A 58 -5.72 -10.17 23.46
C TYR A 58 -5.71 -10.03 21.94
N GLY A 59 -6.66 -10.66 21.26
CA GLY A 59 -6.70 -10.79 19.79
C GLY A 59 -6.70 -9.47 19.01
N ARG A 60 -7.05 -8.33 19.64
CA ARG A 60 -6.92 -7.02 19.02
C ARG A 60 -5.46 -6.58 18.88
N LEU A 61 -4.59 -6.98 19.82
CA LEU A 61 -3.19 -6.58 19.85
C LEU A 61 -2.31 -7.58 19.10
N THR A 62 -2.49 -8.87 19.36
CA THR A 62 -1.67 -9.95 18.83
C THR A 62 -2.51 -11.20 18.60
N ASN A 63 -2.22 -11.90 17.51
CA ASN A 63 -2.82 -13.19 17.18
C ASN A 63 -1.84 -13.97 16.31
N SER A 64 -1.66 -15.27 16.57
CA SER A 64 -0.64 -16.07 15.88
C SER A 64 -0.88 -16.16 14.37
N THR A 65 -2.13 -16.20 13.89
CA THR A 65 -2.44 -16.21 12.46
C THR A 65 -2.08 -14.88 11.81
N GLN A 66 -2.43 -13.77 12.47
CA GLN A 66 -2.07 -12.42 12.03
C GLN A 66 -0.55 -12.24 12.00
N GLY A 67 0.17 -12.74 13.03
CA GLY A 67 1.61 -12.65 13.12
C GLY A 67 2.34 -13.27 11.94
N VAL A 68 1.91 -14.45 11.46
CA VAL A 68 2.50 -15.06 10.25
C VAL A 68 2.34 -14.17 9.02
N PHE A 69 1.17 -13.55 8.86
CA PHE A 69 0.92 -12.64 7.76
C PHE A 69 1.79 -11.36 7.86
N GLU A 70 1.92 -10.81 9.07
CA GLU A 70 2.76 -9.63 9.36
C GLU A 70 4.23 -9.91 9.05
N ASP A 71 4.78 -11.00 9.57
CA ASP A 71 6.18 -11.40 9.40
C ASP A 71 6.50 -11.64 7.91
N ARG A 72 5.58 -12.30 7.21
CA ARG A 72 5.76 -12.62 5.80
C ARG A 72 5.80 -11.36 4.93
N VAL A 73 4.83 -10.46 5.08
CA VAL A 73 4.82 -9.22 4.29
C VAL A 73 6.01 -8.32 4.65
N ALA A 74 6.38 -8.24 5.94
CA ALA A 74 7.57 -7.50 6.35
C ALA A 74 8.85 -8.04 5.69
N ALA A 75 9.03 -9.36 5.68
CA ALA A 75 10.19 -9.98 5.04
C ALA A 75 10.22 -9.78 3.52
N LEU A 76 9.06 -9.81 2.86
CA LEU A 76 8.94 -9.58 1.42
C LEU A 76 9.31 -8.13 1.06
N GLU A 77 8.93 -7.15 1.87
CA GLU A 77 9.34 -5.75 1.70
C GLU A 77 10.79 -5.48 2.13
N GLY A 78 11.43 -6.41 2.85
CA GLY A 78 12.76 -6.21 3.43
C GLY A 78 12.75 -5.35 4.69
N GLY A 79 11.60 -5.24 5.36
CA GLY A 79 11.43 -4.54 6.64
C GLY A 79 11.80 -5.38 7.85
N VAL A 80 11.84 -4.74 9.01
CA VAL A 80 12.19 -5.39 10.30
C VAL A 80 10.97 -5.87 11.07
N ALA A 81 9.79 -5.29 10.82
CA ALA A 81 8.53 -5.67 11.45
C ALA A 81 7.32 -5.23 10.62
N GLY A 82 6.20 -5.94 10.76
CA GLY A 82 4.92 -5.62 10.15
C GLY A 82 3.79 -5.49 11.16
N LEU A 83 2.75 -4.78 10.77
CA LEU A 83 1.50 -4.67 11.53
C LEU A 83 0.31 -4.78 10.57
N ALA A 84 -0.49 -5.82 10.74
CA ALA A 84 -1.73 -5.99 10.01
C ALA A 84 -2.88 -5.25 10.68
N VAL A 85 -3.70 -4.60 9.85
CA VAL A 85 -4.88 -3.82 10.25
C VAL A 85 -6.07 -4.11 9.35
N ALA A 86 -7.25 -3.64 9.74
CA ALA A 86 -8.52 -3.99 9.10
C ALA A 86 -8.66 -3.57 7.62
N SER A 87 -7.89 -2.58 7.17
CA SER A 87 -7.95 -2.07 5.79
C SER A 87 -6.71 -1.25 5.43
N GLY A 88 -6.49 -1.01 4.13
CA GLY A 88 -5.48 -0.07 3.66
C GLY A 88 -5.69 1.35 4.20
N ALA A 89 -6.94 1.82 4.26
CA ALA A 89 -7.26 3.12 4.86
C ALA A 89 -6.82 3.21 6.32
N ALA A 90 -7.04 2.14 7.12
CA ALA A 90 -6.54 2.07 8.50
C ALA A 90 -5.01 2.07 8.55
N ALA A 91 -4.33 1.41 7.61
CA ALA A 91 -2.87 1.42 7.53
C ALA A 91 -2.33 2.82 7.30
N VAL A 92 -2.86 3.56 6.31
CA VAL A 92 -2.46 4.95 6.05
C VAL A 92 -2.76 5.85 7.25
N THR A 93 -3.98 5.75 7.81
CA THR A 93 -4.39 6.56 8.96
C THR A 93 -3.44 6.35 10.14
N TYR A 94 -3.15 5.11 10.50
CA TYR A 94 -2.32 4.79 11.65
C TYR A 94 -0.84 5.15 11.42
N ALA A 95 -0.35 4.96 10.18
CA ALA A 95 0.99 5.38 9.84
C ALA A 95 1.18 6.89 10.05
N LEU A 96 0.25 7.72 9.59
CA LEU A 96 0.33 9.16 9.73
C LEU A 96 0.08 9.63 11.19
N GLN A 97 -0.97 9.13 11.84
CA GLN A 97 -1.32 9.52 13.23
C GLN A 97 -0.29 9.05 14.27
N ASN A 98 0.55 8.08 13.94
CA ASN A 98 1.61 7.64 14.85
C ASN A 98 2.64 8.74 15.14
N ILE A 99 2.84 9.65 14.20
CA ILE A 99 3.87 10.68 14.25
C ILE A 99 3.34 12.09 14.10
N ALA A 100 2.09 12.27 13.70
CA ALA A 100 1.46 13.58 13.52
C ALA A 100 0.19 13.69 14.37
N GLY A 101 0.01 14.83 15.03
CA GLY A 101 -1.16 15.21 15.82
C GLY A 101 -1.62 16.62 15.50
N ALA A 102 -2.56 17.15 16.30
CA ALA A 102 -3.05 18.52 16.13
C ALA A 102 -1.90 19.55 16.21
N GLY A 103 -1.84 20.44 15.22
CA GLY A 103 -0.78 21.42 15.04
C GLY A 103 0.39 20.95 14.17
N ASP A 104 0.43 19.68 13.76
CA ASP A 104 1.44 19.15 12.87
C ASP A 104 1.05 19.28 11.39
N HIS A 105 2.01 19.01 10.51
CA HIS A 105 1.87 19.14 9.07
C HIS A 105 2.39 17.90 8.33
N ILE A 106 1.77 17.56 7.21
CA ILE A 106 2.16 16.47 6.31
C ILE A 106 2.30 17.04 4.89
N VAL A 107 3.37 16.69 4.19
CA VAL A 107 3.49 16.90 2.75
C VAL A 107 3.07 15.63 2.05
N ALA A 108 2.19 15.72 1.05
CA ALA A 108 1.73 14.56 0.33
C ALA A 108 1.76 14.78 -1.19
N ALA A 109 1.97 13.71 -1.94
CA ALA A 109 1.91 13.72 -3.39
C ALA A 109 0.49 14.00 -3.90
N ASP A 110 0.35 14.49 -5.12
CA ASP A 110 -0.94 14.77 -5.75
C ASP A 110 -1.58 13.54 -6.42
N ASN A 111 -0.81 12.53 -6.75
CA ASN A 111 -1.22 11.32 -7.48
C ASN A 111 -1.74 10.19 -6.58
N LEU A 112 -2.37 10.53 -5.46
CA LEU A 112 -2.82 9.57 -4.46
C LEU A 112 -4.15 8.90 -4.86
N TYR A 113 -4.37 7.71 -4.31
CA TYR A 113 -5.70 7.13 -4.22
C TYR A 113 -6.69 8.13 -3.59
N GLY A 114 -7.88 8.28 -4.19
CA GLY A 114 -8.85 9.28 -3.74
C GLY A 114 -9.22 9.18 -2.26
N GLY A 115 -9.22 7.97 -1.68
CA GLY A 115 -9.45 7.79 -0.24
C GLY A 115 -8.30 8.33 0.62
N SER A 116 -7.04 8.16 0.21
CA SER A 116 -5.86 8.71 0.88
C SER A 116 -5.80 10.23 0.74
N PHE A 117 -6.14 10.75 -0.44
CA PHE A 117 -6.27 12.19 -0.68
C PHE A 117 -7.31 12.80 0.28
N ASN A 118 -8.53 12.28 0.31
CA ASN A 118 -9.59 12.77 1.21
C ASN A 118 -9.23 12.61 2.69
N LEU A 119 -8.57 11.52 3.07
CA LEU A 119 -8.08 11.32 4.44
C LEU A 119 -7.15 12.46 4.85
N ILE A 120 -6.16 12.77 4.02
CA ILE A 120 -5.12 13.77 4.34
C ILE A 120 -5.70 15.18 4.27
N THR A 121 -6.44 15.51 3.20
CA THR A 121 -6.90 16.88 2.95
C THR A 121 -8.10 17.30 3.80
N HIS A 122 -8.95 16.37 4.21
CA HIS A 122 -10.19 16.67 4.94
C HIS A 122 -10.23 16.01 6.32
N THR A 123 -10.09 14.69 6.41
CA THR A 123 -10.30 13.99 7.69
C THR A 123 -9.23 14.36 8.72
N LEU A 124 -7.96 14.28 8.35
CA LEU A 124 -6.85 14.64 9.26
C LEU A 124 -6.80 16.15 9.49
N ALA A 125 -7.16 16.98 8.51
CA ALA A 125 -7.28 18.42 8.68
C ALA A 125 -8.33 18.79 9.72
N ASN A 126 -9.47 18.11 9.77
CA ASN A 126 -10.49 18.28 10.82
C ASN A 126 -10.00 17.84 12.22
N LEU A 127 -8.95 17.02 12.28
CA LEU A 127 -8.26 16.66 13.52
C LEU A 127 -7.08 17.58 13.86
N GLY A 128 -6.91 18.66 13.09
CA GLY A 128 -5.88 19.67 13.31
C GLY A 128 -4.52 19.35 12.69
N ILE A 129 -4.40 18.34 11.83
CA ILE A 129 -3.20 18.02 11.08
C ILE A 129 -3.29 18.69 9.70
N SER A 130 -2.48 19.72 9.49
CA SER A 130 -2.44 20.43 8.21
C SER A 130 -1.68 19.66 7.14
N ASN A 131 -1.89 20.02 5.87
CA ASN A 131 -1.21 19.36 4.76
C ASN A 131 -0.89 20.31 3.62
N THR A 132 0.09 19.92 2.78
CA THR A 132 0.37 20.53 1.48
C THR A 132 0.47 19.41 0.44
N ILE A 133 -0.36 19.51 -0.60
CA ILE A 133 -0.31 18.58 -1.74
C ILE A 133 0.64 19.15 -2.79
N VAL A 134 1.52 18.32 -3.31
CA VAL A 134 2.58 18.71 -4.26
C VAL A 134 2.66 17.70 -5.40
N LYS A 135 2.95 18.17 -6.61
CA LYS A 135 3.24 17.26 -7.74
C LYS A 135 4.41 16.33 -7.35
N VAL A 136 4.19 15.03 -7.40
CA VAL A 136 5.04 14.00 -6.78
C VAL A 136 6.52 14.06 -7.17
N ASN A 137 6.84 14.35 -8.42
CA ASN A 137 8.20 14.39 -8.94
C ASN A 137 8.79 15.81 -9.02
N ASP A 138 8.06 16.83 -8.55
CA ASP A 138 8.60 18.18 -8.37
C ASP A 138 9.32 18.27 -7.01
N LEU A 139 10.57 17.80 -6.97
CA LEU A 139 11.36 17.76 -5.74
C LEU A 139 11.61 19.16 -5.15
N ALA A 140 11.68 20.20 -6.00
CA ALA A 140 11.86 21.57 -5.53
C ALA A 140 10.61 22.10 -4.83
N ALA A 141 9.43 21.87 -5.41
CA ALA A 141 8.15 22.21 -4.78
C ALA A 141 7.92 21.39 -3.50
N LEU A 142 8.29 20.10 -3.52
CA LEU A 142 8.21 19.22 -2.36
C LEU A 142 9.09 19.73 -1.20
N GLU A 143 10.32 20.13 -1.48
CA GLU A 143 11.21 20.73 -0.48
C GLU A 143 10.66 22.08 0.05
N ALA A 144 10.15 22.93 -0.83
CA ALA A 144 9.57 24.22 -0.47
C ALA A 144 8.28 24.09 0.38
N ALA A 145 7.56 22.99 0.28
CA ALA A 145 6.36 22.70 1.08
C ALA A 145 6.66 22.28 2.52
N ILE A 146 7.91 21.92 2.84
CA ILE A 146 8.28 21.46 4.17
C ILE A 146 8.31 22.64 5.14
N GLN A 147 7.56 22.51 6.23
CA GLN A 147 7.42 23.48 7.33
C GLN A 147 8.16 22.95 8.59
N PRO A 148 8.44 23.80 9.60
CA PRO A 148 9.06 23.35 10.84
C PRO A 148 8.31 22.22 11.55
N ASN A 149 6.97 22.21 11.46
CA ASN A 149 6.06 21.22 12.03
C ASN A 149 5.72 20.06 11.08
N THR A 150 6.35 19.96 9.93
CA THR A 150 6.16 18.81 9.02
C THR A 150 6.72 17.55 9.65
N LYS A 151 5.91 16.48 9.66
CA LYS A 151 6.23 15.19 10.29
C LYS A 151 6.59 14.09 9.30
N ALA A 152 6.08 14.14 8.09
CA ALA A 152 6.34 13.14 7.06
C ALA A 152 6.10 13.68 5.66
N ILE A 153 6.69 12.99 4.69
CA ILE A 153 6.24 13.01 3.29
C ILE A 153 5.50 11.70 3.04
N TYR A 154 4.36 11.78 2.33
CA TYR A 154 3.55 10.63 1.94
C TYR A 154 3.35 10.59 0.42
N ALA A 155 3.59 9.44 -0.21
CA ALA A 155 3.37 9.22 -1.64
C ALA A 155 2.93 7.77 -1.92
N GLU A 156 2.54 7.48 -3.15
CA GLU A 156 2.31 6.13 -3.66
C GLU A 156 3.39 5.75 -4.67
N THR A 157 3.79 4.47 -4.72
CA THR A 157 4.80 3.98 -5.69
C THR A 157 4.33 4.19 -7.13
N PHE A 158 3.08 3.85 -7.37
CA PHE A 158 2.33 4.15 -8.58
C PHE A 158 1.09 4.96 -8.25
N GLY A 159 0.88 6.05 -8.93
CA GLY A 159 -0.30 6.88 -8.79
C GLY A 159 -1.59 6.19 -9.28
N ASN A 160 -2.70 6.58 -8.69
CA ASN A 160 -4.02 6.12 -9.07
C ASN A 160 -4.87 7.33 -9.53
N PRO A 161 -5.34 7.39 -10.78
CA PRO A 161 -5.54 6.22 -11.67
C PRO A 161 -4.47 6.03 -12.75
N ASN A 162 -3.50 6.90 -12.90
CA ASN A 162 -2.68 7.05 -14.10
C ASN A 162 -1.39 6.23 -14.12
N SER A 163 -1.03 5.56 -13.02
CA SER A 163 0.23 4.82 -12.89
C SER A 163 1.49 5.68 -13.03
N ASP A 164 1.43 6.96 -12.65
CA ASP A 164 2.60 7.82 -12.54
C ASP A 164 3.60 7.22 -11.57
N VAL A 165 4.90 7.22 -11.92
CA VAL A 165 5.94 6.57 -11.12
C VAL A 165 6.63 7.58 -10.21
N THR A 166 6.60 7.32 -8.90
CA THR A 166 7.29 8.18 -7.92
C THR A 166 8.81 8.01 -7.99
N ASN A 167 9.55 9.12 -8.02
CA ASN A 167 11.01 9.15 -7.81
C ASN A 167 11.34 8.91 -6.34
N ILE A 168 11.31 7.63 -5.92
CA ILE A 168 11.43 7.21 -4.52
C ILE A 168 12.70 7.76 -3.87
N GLU A 169 13.84 7.61 -4.54
CA GLU A 169 15.14 8.06 -4.02
C GLU A 169 15.20 9.58 -3.87
N GLY A 170 14.69 10.33 -4.85
CA GLY A 170 14.65 11.79 -4.77
C GLY A 170 13.75 12.29 -3.63
N VAL A 171 12.57 11.70 -3.45
CA VAL A 171 11.66 12.03 -2.34
C VAL A 171 12.28 11.69 -0.99
N ALA A 172 12.92 10.52 -0.87
CA ALA A 172 13.61 10.10 0.35
C ALA A 172 14.77 11.05 0.72
N GLU A 173 15.55 11.48 -0.28
CA GLU A 173 16.63 12.44 -0.06
C GLU A 173 16.11 13.76 0.52
N VAL A 174 15.03 14.30 -0.06
CA VAL A 174 14.39 15.52 0.45
C VAL A 174 13.88 15.31 1.87
N ALA A 175 13.17 14.20 2.16
CA ALA A 175 12.67 13.92 3.50
C ALA A 175 13.79 13.84 4.53
N HIS A 176 14.85 13.08 4.26
CA HIS A 176 15.95 12.86 5.19
C HIS A 176 16.80 14.11 5.41
N LYS A 177 16.96 14.97 4.39
CA LYS A 177 17.61 16.28 4.53
C LYS A 177 16.94 17.14 5.60
N HIS A 178 15.63 17.04 5.73
CA HIS A 178 14.82 17.77 6.72
C HIS A 178 14.56 16.96 8.01
N GLY A 179 15.15 15.77 8.14
CA GLY A 179 15.02 14.89 9.32
C GLY A 179 13.58 14.42 9.56
N ILE A 180 12.83 14.17 8.50
CA ILE A 180 11.48 13.60 8.52
C ILE A 180 11.45 12.28 7.74
N PRO A 181 10.58 11.33 8.11
CA PRO A 181 10.45 10.06 7.40
C PRO A 181 9.67 10.22 6.09
N PHE A 182 9.97 9.32 5.16
CA PHE A 182 9.21 9.08 3.95
C PHE A 182 8.37 7.82 4.10
N ILE A 183 7.03 7.98 4.04
CA ILE A 183 6.04 6.90 4.07
C ILE A 183 5.50 6.71 2.66
N ILE A 184 5.53 5.49 2.15
CA ILE A 184 5.07 5.20 0.78
C ILE A 184 4.05 4.07 0.76
N ASP A 185 2.98 4.26 0.01
CA ASP A 185 2.02 3.19 -0.29
C ASP A 185 2.52 2.38 -1.48
N ASN A 186 2.86 1.11 -1.24
CA ASN A 186 3.36 0.19 -2.24
C ASN A 186 2.28 -0.81 -2.73
N THR A 187 1.01 -0.45 -2.59
CA THR A 187 -0.12 -1.31 -2.97
C THR A 187 -0.04 -1.75 -4.43
N PHE A 188 0.28 -0.84 -5.35
CA PHE A 188 0.36 -1.14 -6.79
C PHE A 188 1.73 -1.69 -7.20
N GLY A 189 2.80 -1.24 -6.54
CA GLY A 189 4.14 -1.74 -6.78
C GLY A 189 4.32 -3.19 -6.34
N THR A 190 3.72 -3.56 -5.24
CA THR A 190 3.91 -4.84 -4.53
C THR A 190 5.37 -5.10 -4.13
N PRO A 191 5.66 -5.86 -3.09
CA PRO A 191 7.04 -6.19 -2.73
C PRO A 191 7.74 -7.08 -3.76
N TYR A 192 7.00 -7.61 -4.74
CA TYR A 192 7.55 -8.41 -5.83
C TYR A 192 8.18 -7.55 -6.93
N LEU A 193 7.52 -6.47 -7.35
CA LEU A 193 8.04 -5.59 -8.41
C LEU A 193 9.06 -4.59 -7.88
N ILE A 194 8.85 -4.07 -6.66
CA ILE A 194 9.74 -3.10 -6.04
C ILE A 194 9.66 -3.16 -4.51
N ARG A 195 10.79 -2.91 -3.85
CA ARG A 195 10.90 -2.74 -2.39
C ARG A 195 11.32 -1.31 -2.08
N PRO A 196 10.40 -0.40 -1.80
CA PRO A 196 10.72 1.00 -1.57
C PRO A 196 11.72 1.24 -0.43
N LEU A 197 11.78 0.35 0.57
CA LEU A 197 12.77 0.38 1.66
C LEU A 197 14.21 0.24 1.16
N GLU A 198 14.44 -0.39 0.01
CA GLU A 198 15.76 -0.50 -0.63
C GLU A 198 16.14 0.79 -1.38
N HIS A 199 15.15 1.67 -1.64
CA HIS A 199 15.28 2.94 -2.34
C HIS A 199 15.14 4.17 -1.42
N GLY A 200 15.20 3.98 -0.10
CA GLY A 200 15.24 5.07 0.86
C GLY A 200 13.92 5.41 1.57
N ALA A 201 12.81 4.77 1.23
CA ALA A 201 11.60 4.88 2.05
C ALA A 201 11.85 4.32 3.46
N ASP A 202 11.21 4.91 4.47
CA ASP A 202 11.34 4.49 5.86
C ASP A 202 10.24 3.53 6.26
N PHE A 203 9.03 3.77 5.77
CA PHE A 203 7.84 2.98 6.08
C PHE A 203 7.06 2.71 4.80
N VAL A 204 6.54 1.48 4.70
CA VAL A 204 5.69 1.06 3.59
C VAL A 204 4.31 0.72 4.12
N VAL A 205 3.27 1.16 3.42
CA VAL A 205 1.89 0.73 3.68
C VAL A 205 1.32 -0.02 2.49
N HIS A 206 0.38 -0.92 2.76
CA HIS A 206 -0.36 -1.64 1.73
C HIS A 206 -1.84 -1.70 2.04
N SER A 207 -2.66 -1.53 1.04
CA SER A 207 -3.96 -2.16 1.02
C SER A 207 -3.80 -3.63 0.64
N ALA A 208 -3.76 -4.51 1.63
CA ALA A 208 -3.63 -5.94 1.39
C ALA A 208 -4.84 -6.54 0.65
N THR A 209 -5.94 -5.81 0.63
CA THR A 209 -7.16 -6.08 -0.16
C THR A 209 -6.87 -6.25 -1.66
N LYS A 210 -5.80 -5.60 -2.17
CA LYS A 210 -5.45 -5.51 -3.59
C LYS A 210 -4.54 -6.69 -3.99
N PHE A 211 -3.41 -6.47 -4.61
CA PHE A 211 -2.52 -7.53 -5.10
C PHE A 211 -2.10 -8.57 -4.05
N LEU A 212 -1.87 -8.16 -2.79
CA LEU A 212 -1.47 -9.12 -1.74
C LEU A 212 -2.53 -10.22 -1.59
N GLY A 213 -3.79 -9.87 -1.45
CA GLY A 213 -4.91 -10.82 -1.44
C GLY A 213 -5.27 -11.34 -2.83
N GLY A 214 -5.41 -10.45 -3.79
CA GLY A 214 -5.56 -10.71 -5.22
C GLY A 214 -6.92 -11.23 -5.70
N HIS A 215 -7.89 -11.46 -4.81
CA HIS A 215 -9.14 -12.16 -5.16
C HIS A 215 -10.42 -11.37 -4.79
N GLY A 216 -10.28 -10.15 -4.27
CA GLY A 216 -11.44 -9.33 -3.88
C GLY A 216 -12.29 -9.92 -2.74
N THR A 217 -11.75 -10.87 -1.97
CA THR A 217 -12.50 -11.64 -0.96
C THR A 217 -12.41 -11.07 0.44
N SER A 218 -11.33 -10.36 0.78
CA SER A 218 -11.06 -9.90 2.14
C SER A 218 -10.44 -8.52 2.17
N LEU A 219 -10.87 -7.71 3.12
CA LEU A 219 -10.23 -6.44 3.43
C LEU A 219 -9.05 -6.64 4.37
N GLY A 220 -8.01 -5.87 4.18
CA GLY A 220 -6.85 -5.80 5.07
C GLY A 220 -5.90 -4.68 4.70
N GLY A 221 -5.07 -4.28 5.64
CA GLY A 221 -3.95 -3.38 5.44
C GLY A 221 -2.72 -3.87 6.16
N VAL A 222 -1.55 -3.41 5.75
CA VAL A 222 -0.28 -3.71 6.42
C VAL A 222 0.56 -2.44 6.47
N ILE A 223 1.24 -2.24 7.59
CA ILE A 223 2.28 -1.23 7.78
C ILE A 223 3.59 -1.99 7.98
N VAL A 224 4.62 -1.66 7.22
CA VAL A 224 5.96 -2.27 7.35
C VAL A 224 6.95 -1.21 7.80
N ASP A 225 7.68 -1.53 8.85
CA ASP A 225 8.76 -0.71 9.42
C ASP A 225 10.09 -1.09 8.78
N GLY A 226 10.77 -0.13 8.16
CA GLY A 226 12.12 -0.31 7.60
C GLY A 226 13.22 -0.38 8.67
N GLY A 227 12.94 0.08 9.89
CA GLY A 227 13.85 0.02 11.03
C GLY A 227 15.07 0.93 10.96
N LYS A 228 15.12 1.85 9.99
CA LYS A 228 16.30 2.67 9.71
C LYS A 228 16.18 4.12 10.19
N PHE A 229 14.97 4.62 10.43
CA PHE A 229 14.75 6.01 10.82
C PHE A 229 15.19 6.25 12.28
N ASP A 230 16.06 7.22 12.48
CA ASP A 230 16.60 7.58 13.81
C ASP A 230 15.69 8.59 14.53
N TRP A 231 14.76 8.09 15.32
CA TRP A 231 13.82 8.89 16.13
C TRP A 231 14.53 9.78 17.15
N LYS A 232 15.69 9.37 17.66
CA LYS A 232 16.41 10.09 18.72
C LYS A 232 17.21 11.27 18.21
N LYS A 233 17.41 11.36 16.90
CA LYS A 233 18.08 12.51 16.29
C LYS A 233 17.29 13.82 16.48
N ASN A 234 15.94 13.73 16.50
CA ASN A 234 15.04 14.87 16.68
C ASN A 234 13.90 14.52 17.68
N PRO A 235 14.21 14.33 18.99
CA PRO A 235 13.23 13.85 19.97
C PRO A 235 12.06 14.83 20.21
N ASP A 236 12.29 16.13 20.02
CA ASP A 236 11.24 17.14 20.12
C ASP A 236 10.28 17.12 18.93
N LYS A 237 10.78 16.70 17.77
CA LYS A 237 9.96 16.54 16.56
C LYS A 237 9.10 15.27 16.60
N PHE A 238 9.60 14.20 17.23
CA PHE A 238 8.90 12.90 17.33
C PHE A 238 8.75 12.43 18.78
N PRO A 239 8.08 13.23 19.64
CA PRO A 239 7.99 12.92 21.07
C PRO A 239 7.28 11.60 21.36
N THR A 240 6.33 11.19 20.51
CA THR A 240 5.58 9.95 20.65
C THR A 240 6.44 8.68 20.59
N LEU A 241 7.61 8.74 19.98
CA LEU A 241 8.54 7.62 19.84
C LEU A 241 9.81 7.80 20.66
N ALA A 242 10.29 9.05 20.79
CA ALA A 242 11.59 9.36 21.38
C ALA A 242 11.51 9.92 22.82
N LYS A 243 10.31 10.11 23.40
CA LYS A 243 10.10 10.54 24.78
C LYS A 243 9.20 9.57 25.52
N PRO A 244 9.15 9.64 26.89
CA PRO A 244 8.30 8.79 27.70
C PRO A 244 6.82 8.91 27.29
N ASP A 245 6.19 7.78 26.92
CA ASP A 245 4.78 7.73 26.55
C ASP A 245 3.91 7.55 27.80
N PRO A 246 3.06 8.54 28.17
CA PRO A 246 2.25 8.46 29.37
C PRO A 246 1.15 7.41 29.30
N SER A 247 0.72 7.00 28.09
CA SER A 247 -0.30 5.96 27.89
C SER A 247 0.24 4.55 28.04
N TYR A 248 1.59 4.40 28.11
CA TYR A 248 2.23 3.09 28.21
C TYR A 248 3.38 3.10 29.24
N HIS A 249 3.04 3.36 30.52
CA HIS A 249 3.96 3.29 31.67
C HIS A 249 5.23 4.16 31.56
N GLY A 250 5.22 5.19 30.69
CA GLY A 250 6.37 6.08 30.50
C GLY A 250 7.52 5.46 29.74
N ILE A 251 7.32 4.41 28.96
CA ILE A 251 8.37 3.85 28.11
C ILE A 251 8.71 4.82 26.97
N VAL A 252 9.97 4.78 26.53
CA VAL A 252 10.42 5.41 25.28
C VAL A 252 10.47 4.29 24.25
N PHE A 253 9.57 4.29 23.27
CA PHE A 253 9.47 3.19 22.28
C PHE A 253 10.77 2.97 21.52
N ALA A 254 11.47 4.05 21.10
CA ALA A 254 12.74 3.97 20.41
C ALA A 254 13.84 3.28 21.22
N ASP A 255 13.78 3.33 22.57
CA ASP A 255 14.72 2.65 23.46
C ASP A 255 14.28 1.22 23.76
N ALA A 256 12.98 1.03 23.99
CA ALA A 256 12.43 -0.25 24.47
C ALA A 256 12.46 -1.34 23.38
N VAL A 257 12.22 -0.98 22.12
CA VAL A 257 12.08 -1.96 21.01
C VAL A 257 12.92 -1.61 19.78
N GLY A 258 13.74 -0.56 19.83
CA GLY A 258 14.74 -0.24 18.82
C GLY A 258 14.14 -0.08 17.41
N ALA A 259 14.61 -0.87 16.47
CA ALA A 259 14.26 -0.78 15.05
C ALA A 259 12.77 -0.98 14.75
N ALA A 260 12.02 -1.68 15.60
CA ALA A 260 10.57 -1.91 15.43
C ALA A 260 9.69 -0.88 16.18
N ALA A 261 10.26 0.25 16.60
CA ALA A 261 9.57 1.24 17.45
C ALA A 261 8.29 1.77 16.82
N TYR A 262 8.31 2.02 15.52
CA TYR A 262 7.18 2.62 14.81
C TYR A 262 5.94 1.72 14.82
N VAL A 263 6.04 0.49 14.34
CA VAL A 263 4.89 -0.43 14.32
C VAL A 263 4.51 -0.93 15.70
N THR A 264 5.48 -1.05 16.63
CA THR A 264 5.18 -1.44 18.02
C THR A 264 4.34 -0.38 18.72
N ARG A 265 4.65 0.91 18.54
CA ARG A 265 3.81 1.97 19.11
C ARG A 265 2.43 2.01 18.48
N ILE A 266 2.30 1.83 17.17
CA ILE A 266 0.99 1.75 16.52
C ILE A 266 0.17 0.62 17.16
N ARG A 267 0.75 -0.56 17.33
CA ARG A 267 0.09 -1.73 17.97
C ARG A 267 -0.31 -1.44 19.40
N ALA A 268 0.64 -0.96 20.20
CA ALA A 268 0.46 -0.79 21.66
C ALA A 268 -0.43 0.38 22.06
N VAL A 269 -0.56 1.40 21.19
CA VAL A 269 -1.31 2.63 21.49
C VAL A 269 -2.47 2.78 20.51
N ILE A 270 -2.19 3.05 19.23
CA ILE A 270 -3.24 3.45 18.29
C ILE A 270 -4.21 2.31 18.00
N LEU A 271 -3.72 1.14 17.62
CA LEU A 271 -4.55 -0.04 17.35
C LEU A 271 -5.30 -0.50 18.60
N ARG A 272 -4.62 -0.49 19.77
CA ARG A 272 -5.24 -0.83 21.05
C ARG A 272 -6.47 0.02 21.34
N ASP A 273 -6.34 1.33 21.12
CA ASP A 273 -7.33 2.32 21.57
C ASP A 273 -8.43 2.56 20.53
N THR A 274 -8.12 2.47 19.23
CA THR A 274 -9.06 2.78 18.13
C THR A 274 -9.62 1.53 17.43
N GLY A 275 -8.97 0.36 17.56
CA GLY A 275 -9.57 -0.94 17.33
C GLY A 275 -9.69 -1.42 15.89
N ALA A 276 -9.00 -0.85 14.89
CA ALA A 276 -9.04 -1.32 13.50
C ALA A 276 -8.21 -2.61 13.30
N THR A 277 -8.47 -3.63 14.10
CA THR A 277 -7.78 -4.92 14.02
C THR A 277 -8.30 -5.76 12.86
N ILE A 278 -7.40 -6.49 12.20
CA ILE A 278 -7.77 -7.48 11.18
C ILE A 278 -8.30 -8.75 11.86
N SER A 279 -9.28 -9.42 11.24
CA SER A 279 -9.70 -10.73 11.75
C SER A 279 -8.67 -11.81 11.39
N PRO A 280 -8.48 -12.86 12.24
CA PRO A 280 -7.60 -13.97 11.90
C PRO A 280 -7.99 -14.69 10.61
N PHE A 281 -9.29 -14.78 10.32
CA PHE A 281 -9.79 -15.36 9.08
C PHE A 281 -9.39 -14.54 7.84
N ASN A 282 -9.51 -13.20 7.90
CA ASN A 282 -9.04 -12.35 6.81
C ASN A 282 -7.53 -12.45 6.63
N ALA A 283 -6.77 -12.45 7.72
CA ALA A 283 -5.32 -12.62 7.67
C ALA A 283 -4.92 -13.94 7.00
N PHE A 284 -5.63 -15.03 7.30
CA PHE A 284 -5.42 -16.34 6.66
C PHE A 284 -5.69 -16.30 5.16
N ILE A 285 -6.82 -15.71 4.72
CA ILE A 285 -7.15 -15.59 3.30
C ILE A 285 -6.12 -14.74 2.56
N LEU A 286 -5.72 -13.61 3.15
CA LEU A 286 -4.71 -12.73 2.56
C LEU A 286 -3.34 -13.43 2.49
N LEU A 287 -2.99 -14.24 3.49
CA LEU A 287 -1.78 -15.04 3.49
C LEU A 287 -1.74 -16.03 2.33
N GLN A 288 -2.86 -16.71 2.02
CA GLN A 288 -2.96 -17.57 0.86
C GLN A 288 -2.76 -16.80 -0.46
N GLY A 289 -3.26 -15.56 -0.54
CA GLY A 289 -2.99 -14.67 -1.65
C GLY A 289 -1.50 -14.36 -1.79
N VAL A 290 -0.81 -14.06 -0.70
CA VAL A 290 0.63 -13.77 -0.69
C VAL A 290 1.45 -14.97 -1.20
N GLU A 291 1.05 -16.20 -0.91
CA GLU A 291 1.76 -17.41 -1.35
C GLU A 291 1.86 -17.56 -2.88
N THR A 292 1.00 -16.89 -3.63
CA THR A 292 1.02 -16.90 -5.11
C THR A 292 1.26 -15.51 -5.70
N LEU A 293 1.76 -14.56 -4.91
CA LEU A 293 1.88 -13.16 -5.33
C LEU A 293 2.75 -13.02 -6.58
N SER A 294 3.95 -13.61 -6.59
CA SER A 294 4.88 -13.51 -7.73
C SER A 294 4.25 -14.01 -9.02
N LEU A 295 3.65 -15.21 -8.99
CA LEU A 295 3.01 -15.84 -10.13
C LEU A 295 1.86 -14.99 -10.72
N ARG A 296 1.06 -14.40 -9.85
CA ARG A 296 -0.05 -13.54 -10.26
C ARG A 296 0.44 -12.22 -10.84
N VAL A 297 1.37 -11.56 -10.14
CA VAL A 297 1.89 -10.25 -10.57
C VAL A 297 2.64 -10.37 -11.91
N GLU A 298 3.44 -11.42 -12.13
CA GLU A 298 4.05 -11.67 -13.43
C GLU A 298 3.00 -11.76 -14.55
N ARG A 299 1.94 -12.55 -14.35
CA ARG A 299 0.88 -12.69 -15.35
C ARG A 299 0.10 -11.39 -15.55
N HIS A 300 -0.20 -10.64 -14.47
CA HIS A 300 -0.83 -9.32 -14.58
C HIS A 300 0.00 -8.37 -15.46
N VAL A 301 1.30 -8.30 -15.22
CA VAL A 301 2.22 -7.43 -15.96
C VAL A 301 2.34 -7.88 -17.42
N GLU A 302 2.54 -9.17 -17.65
CA GLU A 302 2.62 -9.72 -19.02
C GLU A 302 1.38 -9.37 -19.84
N ASN A 303 0.19 -9.61 -19.28
CA ASN A 303 -1.07 -9.29 -19.94
C ASN A 303 -1.22 -7.78 -20.15
N ALA A 304 -0.91 -6.96 -19.15
CA ALA A 304 -1.06 -5.52 -19.23
C ALA A 304 -0.19 -4.91 -20.34
N LEU A 305 1.06 -5.32 -20.48
CA LEU A 305 1.94 -4.82 -21.53
C LEU A 305 1.44 -5.17 -22.94
N LYS A 306 0.84 -6.36 -23.12
CA LYS A 306 0.19 -6.74 -24.39
C LYS A 306 -1.07 -5.92 -24.66
N VAL A 307 -1.87 -5.61 -23.62
CA VAL A 307 -3.04 -4.72 -23.74
C VAL A 307 -2.60 -3.30 -24.07
N VAL A 308 -1.54 -2.78 -23.44
CA VAL A 308 -0.96 -1.46 -23.75
C VAL A 308 -0.56 -1.38 -25.23
N ASP A 309 0.13 -2.40 -25.75
CA ASP A 309 0.53 -2.44 -27.16
C ASP A 309 -0.69 -2.49 -28.10
N PHE A 310 -1.70 -3.30 -27.77
CA PHE A 310 -2.96 -3.34 -28.52
C PHE A 310 -3.66 -1.98 -28.55
N LEU A 311 -3.83 -1.34 -27.39
CA LEU A 311 -4.53 -0.06 -27.30
C LEU A 311 -3.78 1.08 -27.97
N LYS A 312 -2.44 1.12 -27.85
CA LYS A 312 -1.59 2.14 -28.48
C LYS A 312 -1.78 2.17 -30.00
N ASN A 313 -1.99 1.00 -30.60
CA ASN A 313 -2.13 0.87 -32.07
C ASN A 313 -3.60 0.93 -32.53
N HIS A 314 -4.57 1.04 -31.61
CA HIS A 314 -5.98 0.98 -31.96
C HIS A 314 -6.53 2.32 -32.48
N PRO A 315 -7.23 2.36 -33.65
CA PRO A 315 -7.65 3.63 -34.30
C PRO A 315 -8.64 4.47 -33.48
N LYS A 316 -9.40 3.86 -32.56
CA LYS A 316 -10.38 4.52 -31.69
C LYS A 316 -9.80 4.97 -30.35
N VAL A 317 -8.53 4.71 -30.07
CA VAL A 317 -7.81 5.18 -28.87
C VAL A 317 -7.11 6.50 -29.19
N ALA A 318 -7.28 7.48 -28.31
CA ALA A 318 -6.65 8.79 -28.44
C ALA A 318 -5.30 8.83 -27.72
N LYS A 319 -5.21 8.21 -26.54
CA LYS A 319 -4.00 8.16 -25.70
C LYS A 319 -4.03 6.92 -24.83
N VAL A 320 -2.86 6.34 -24.59
CA VAL A 320 -2.65 5.35 -23.53
C VAL A 320 -1.70 5.96 -22.51
N ASN A 321 -2.09 5.93 -21.24
CA ASN A 321 -1.30 6.50 -20.16
C ASN A 321 -0.64 5.35 -19.39
N HIS A 322 0.56 4.94 -19.84
CA HIS A 322 1.33 3.86 -19.22
C HIS A 322 2.84 4.15 -19.28
N PRO A 323 3.58 4.06 -18.16
CA PRO A 323 4.97 4.48 -18.09
C PRO A 323 5.96 3.59 -18.88
N SER A 324 5.53 2.43 -19.39
CA SER A 324 6.34 1.64 -20.32
C SER A 324 6.49 2.30 -21.70
N LEU A 325 5.64 3.25 -22.05
CA LEU A 325 5.69 3.95 -23.34
C LEU A 325 6.83 4.97 -23.34
N PRO A 326 7.65 5.04 -24.40
CA PRO A 326 8.83 5.92 -24.43
C PRO A 326 8.54 7.41 -24.34
N ASP A 327 7.33 7.84 -24.66
CA ASP A 327 6.87 9.23 -24.62
C ASP A 327 6.20 9.60 -23.29
N HIS A 328 6.09 8.68 -22.34
CA HIS A 328 5.58 8.96 -21.01
C HIS A 328 6.61 9.72 -20.17
N GLU A 329 6.16 10.73 -19.41
CA GLU A 329 7.06 11.58 -18.59
C GLU A 329 7.89 10.77 -17.59
N ASP A 330 7.35 9.70 -17.02
CA ASP A 330 8.03 8.84 -16.04
C ASP A 330 8.73 7.63 -16.66
N HIS A 331 8.88 7.57 -17.99
CA HIS A 331 9.49 6.39 -18.64
C HIS A 331 10.89 6.05 -18.08
N ALA A 332 11.71 7.06 -17.81
CA ALA A 332 13.04 6.84 -17.24
C ALA A 332 12.99 6.25 -15.81
N LEU A 333 12.05 6.70 -14.98
CA LEU A 333 11.83 6.13 -13.65
C LEU A 333 11.29 4.70 -13.74
N TYR A 334 10.39 4.45 -14.69
CA TYR A 334 9.88 3.11 -14.95
C TYR A 334 11.01 2.14 -15.32
N GLN A 335 11.88 2.51 -16.26
CA GLN A 335 13.02 1.67 -16.63
C GLN A 335 13.99 1.44 -15.47
N LYS A 336 14.18 2.45 -14.61
CA LYS A 336 15.06 2.36 -13.43
C LYS A 336 14.53 1.39 -12.39
N TYR A 337 13.26 1.47 -12.05
CA TYR A 337 12.67 0.74 -10.93
C TYR A 337 12.04 -0.59 -11.32
N PHE A 338 11.60 -0.74 -12.57
CA PHE A 338 10.82 -1.90 -13.02
C PHE A 338 11.42 -2.56 -14.27
N PRO A 339 12.63 -3.13 -14.18
CA PRO A 339 13.30 -3.75 -15.33
C PRO A 339 12.54 -4.94 -15.91
N ASN A 340 11.65 -5.57 -15.12
CA ASN A 340 10.81 -6.71 -15.54
C ASN A 340 9.38 -6.30 -15.88
N GLY A 341 9.11 -4.99 -15.98
CA GLY A 341 7.79 -4.46 -16.21
C GLY A 341 6.97 -4.27 -14.94
N ALA A 342 5.92 -3.48 -15.05
CA ALA A 342 4.95 -3.18 -14.01
C ALA A 342 3.70 -2.53 -14.62
N GLY A 343 2.74 -2.09 -13.76
CA GLY A 343 1.65 -1.22 -14.17
C GLY A 343 0.48 -1.95 -14.81
N SER A 344 -0.05 -3.00 -14.17
CA SER A 344 -1.27 -3.66 -14.66
C SER A 344 -2.57 -2.89 -14.41
N ILE A 345 -2.47 -1.72 -13.77
CA ILE A 345 -3.58 -0.78 -13.58
C ILE A 345 -3.17 0.52 -14.26
N PHE A 346 -3.90 0.95 -15.26
CA PHE A 346 -3.58 2.14 -16.03
C PHE A 346 -4.81 2.73 -16.69
N THR A 347 -4.67 3.92 -17.31
CA THR A 347 -5.75 4.61 -18.02
C THR A 347 -5.45 4.70 -19.52
N PHE A 348 -6.52 4.80 -20.28
CA PHE A 348 -6.46 5.23 -21.67
C PHE A 348 -7.64 6.15 -21.99
N GLU A 349 -7.51 6.95 -23.04
CA GLU A 349 -8.56 7.82 -23.54
C GLU A 349 -9.09 7.30 -24.87
N ILE A 350 -10.41 7.18 -24.94
CA ILE A 350 -11.10 6.81 -26.18
C ILE A 350 -11.34 8.05 -27.03
N LYS A 351 -11.33 7.92 -28.36
CA LYS A 351 -11.76 9.01 -29.26
C LYS A 351 -13.26 9.20 -29.12
N GLY A 352 -13.67 10.43 -28.87
CA GLY A 352 -15.04 10.80 -28.57
C GLY A 352 -15.13 11.48 -27.21
N GLY A 353 -15.92 10.95 -26.32
CA GLY A 353 -16.12 11.52 -24.99
C GLY A 353 -16.78 10.52 -24.06
N GLU A 354 -17.52 11.04 -23.05
CA GLU A 354 -18.20 10.25 -22.03
C GLU A 354 -19.14 9.18 -22.62
N LYS A 355 -19.90 9.54 -23.65
CA LYS A 355 -20.86 8.61 -24.26
C LYS A 355 -20.19 7.41 -24.92
N GLU A 356 -19.08 7.65 -25.62
CA GLU A 356 -18.31 6.59 -26.26
C GLU A 356 -17.60 5.73 -25.20
N ALA A 357 -17.07 6.35 -24.12
CA ALA A 357 -16.47 5.65 -23.00
C ALA A 357 -17.50 4.72 -22.32
N TRP A 358 -18.69 5.19 -22.06
CA TRP A 358 -19.75 4.38 -21.46
C TRP A 358 -20.19 3.24 -22.38
N LYS A 359 -20.44 3.50 -23.69
CA LYS A 359 -20.77 2.45 -24.64
C LYS A 359 -19.71 1.35 -24.72
N PHE A 360 -18.43 1.75 -24.70
CA PHE A 360 -17.33 0.81 -24.67
C PHE A 360 -17.36 -0.04 -23.39
N ILE A 361 -17.46 0.58 -22.23
CA ILE A 361 -17.48 -0.10 -20.91
C ILE A 361 -18.68 -1.07 -20.85
N ASP A 362 -19.87 -0.61 -21.22
CA ASP A 362 -21.10 -1.40 -21.16
C ASP A 362 -21.11 -2.58 -22.15
N ALA A 363 -20.27 -2.55 -23.18
CA ALA A 363 -20.13 -3.62 -24.15
C ALA A 363 -19.14 -4.73 -23.72
N LEU A 364 -18.30 -4.48 -22.73
CA LEU A 364 -17.36 -5.48 -22.21
C LEU A 364 -18.08 -6.66 -21.55
N GLN A 365 -17.58 -7.88 -21.75
CA GLN A 365 -18.19 -9.12 -21.29
C GLN A 365 -17.33 -9.85 -20.24
N ILE A 366 -16.00 -9.70 -20.29
CA ILE A 366 -15.06 -10.28 -19.34
C ILE A 366 -14.74 -9.30 -18.23
N PHE A 367 -14.53 -8.02 -18.59
CA PHE A 367 -14.23 -6.98 -17.60
C PHE A 367 -15.44 -6.68 -16.72
N SER A 368 -15.24 -6.73 -15.41
CA SER A 368 -16.27 -6.32 -14.45
C SER A 368 -16.22 -4.83 -14.18
N LEU A 369 -17.36 -4.14 -14.34
CA LEU A 369 -17.51 -2.73 -13.99
C LEU A 369 -17.73 -2.59 -12.48
N LEU A 370 -16.70 -2.16 -11.76
CA LEU A 370 -16.76 -1.99 -10.30
C LEU A 370 -15.61 -1.13 -9.76
N ALA A 371 -15.79 -0.64 -8.53
CA ALA A 371 -14.81 0.20 -7.83
C ALA A 371 -13.75 -0.65 -7.10
N ASN A 372 -12.99 -1.47 -7.81
CA ASN A 372 -11.84 -2.19 -7.29
C ASN A 372 -10.70 -2.21 -8.33
N VAL A 373 -9.54 -2.76 -7.94
CA VAL A 373 -8.35 -2.95 -8.79
C VAL A 373 -7.55 -4.15 -8.27
N ALA A 374 -6.61 -4.66 -9.07
CA ALA A 374 -5.67 -5.70 -8.67
C ALA A 374 -6.33 -7.04 -8.27
N ASP A 375 -7.48 -7.33 -8.83
CA ASP A 375 -8.11 -8.65 -8.78
C ASP A 375 -7.51 -9.56 -9.88
N VAL A 376 -7.51 -10.86 -9.66
CA VAL A 376 -7.15 -11.86 -10.71
C VAL A 376 -8.06 -11.76 -11.94
N LYS A 377 -9.25 -11.18 -11.80
CA LYS A 377 -10.17 -10.86 -12.90
C LYS A 377 -9.94 -9.46 -13.41
N SER A 378 -10.07 -9.27 -14.71
CA SER A 378 -10.00 -7.96 -15.34
C SER A 378 -11.18 -7.07 -14.93
N LEU A 379 -10.86 -5.81 -14.56
CA LEU A 379 -11.82 -4.83 -14.07
C LEU A 379 -11.73 -3.54 -14.87
N VAL A 380 -12.84 -2.83 -14.96
CA VAL A 380 -12.96 -1.53 -15.64
C VAL A 380 -13.75 -0.54 -14.80
N ILE A 381 -13.43 0.75 -14.91
CA ILE A 381 -14.24 1.82 -14.36
C ILE A 381 -14.04 3.11 -15.17
N HIS A 382 -15.02 4.02 -15.11
CA HIS A 382 -14.95 5.36 -15.66
C HIS A 382 -14.62 6.36 -14.53
N PRO A 383 -13.35 6.76 -14.32
CA PRO A 383 -12.94 7.55 -13.15
C PRO A 383 -13.69 8.86 -13.03
N TYR A 384 -13.90 9.55 -14.15
CA TYR A 384 -14.53 10.87 -14.22
C TYR A 384 -15.90 10.93 -13.56
N THR A 385 -16.76 9.91 -13.77
CA THR A 385 -18.13 9.88 -13.21
C THR A 385 -18.28 9.02 -11.97
N THR A 386 -17.19 8.42 -11.45
CA THR A 386 -17.24 7.49 -10.32
C THR A 386 -16.22 7.82 -9.25
N THR A 387 -15.02 7.24 -9.31
CA THR A 387 -14.00 7.33 -8.24
C THR A 387 -13.45 8.74 -8.03
N HIS A 388 -13.56 9.64 -9.00
CA HIS A 388 -13.07 11.00 -8.96
C HIS A 388 -14.18 12.04 -9.19
N SER A 389 -15.46 11.63 -9.14
CA SER A 389 -16.62 12.48 -9.38
C SER A 389 -16.79 13.63 -8.37
N GLN A 390 -16.09 13.58 -7.24
CA GLN A 390 -16.11 14.62 -6.22
C GLN A 390 -15.04 15.69 -6.43
N MET A 391 -14.14 15.48 -7.39
CA MET A 391 -13.09 16.45 -7.72
C MET A 391 -13.64 17.61 -8.56
N THR A 392 -13.06 18.79 -8.37
CA THR A 392 -13.32 19.94 -9.20
C THR A 392 -12.76 19.74 -10.61
N PRO A 393 -13.25 20.49 -11.62
CA PRO A 393 -12.71 20.40 -12.99
C PRO A 393 -11.19 20.66 -13.08
N ASP A 394 -10.66 21.55 -12.22
CA ASP A 394 -9.23 21.86 -12.18
C ASP A 394 -8.41 20.72 -11.59
N GLU A 395 -8.90 20.04 -10.54
CA GLU A 395 -8.28 18.86 -9.96
C GLU A 395 -8.29 17.68 -10.93
N LEU A 396 -9.41 17.43 -11.62
CA LEU A 396 -9.52 16.40 -12.67
C LEU A 396 -8.50 16.66 -13.79
N LYS A 397 -8.34 17.92 -14.21
CA LYS A 397 -7.37 18.30 -15.23
C LYS A 397 -5.93 18.10 -14.77
N GLN A 398 -5.62 18.43 -13.51
CA GLN A 398 -4.31 18.18 -12.92
C GLN A 398 -3.96 16.69 -12.87
N GLN A 399 -4.97 15.85 -12.64
CA GLN A 399 -4.81 14.39 -12.64
C GLN A 399 -5.00 13.76 -14.03
N HIS A 400 -5.03 14.55 -15.09
CA HIS A 400 -5.20 14.07 -16.46
C HIS A 400 -6.43 13.17 -16.66
N ILE A 401 -7.51 13.44 -15.91
CA ILE A 401 -8.78 12.70 -16.03
C ILE A 401 -9.75 13.53 -16.88
N THR A 402 -10.15 12.97 -18.01
CA THR A 402 -11.11 13.57 -18.95
C THR A 402 -12.40 12.74 -19.00
N PRO A 403 -13.50 13.28 -19.59
CA PRO A 403 -14.71 12.47 -19.85
C PRO A 403 -14.48 11.25 -20.77
N ALA A 404 -13.33 11.18 -21.47
CA ALA A 404 -12.96 10.06 -22.31
C ALA A 404 -12.06 9.02 -21.60
N THR A 405 -11.67 9.27 -20.35
CA THR A 405 -10.73 8.45 -19.60
C THR A 405 -11.40 7.17 -19.07
N ILE A 406 -10.80 6.03 -19.40
CA ILE A 406 -11.19 4.70 -18.90
C ILE A 406 -10.01 4.13 -18.12
N ARG A 407 -10.24 3.61 -16.91
CA ARG A 407 -9.24 2.86 -16.14
C ARG A 407 -9.47 1.38 -16.28
N LEU A 408 -8.42 0.65 -16.64
CA LEU A 408 -8.36 -0.81 -16.64
C LEU A 408 -7.52 -1.31 -15.45
N SER A 409 -7.91 -2.46 -14.93
CA SER A 409 -7.08 -3.30 -14.06
C SER A 409 -7.05 -4.67 -14.72
N ILE A 410 -5.91 -4.98 -15.32
CA ILE A 410 -5.77 -6.18 -16.16
C ILE A 410 -5.56 -7.40 -15.26
N GLY A 411 -6.36 -8.41 -15.45
CA GLY A 411 -6.35 -9.67 -14.71
C GLY A 411 -5.37 -10.72 -15.26
N THR A 412 -5.59 -11.95 -14.84
CA THR A 412 -4.72 -13.10 -15.18
C THR A 412 -5.35 -14.04 -16.18
N GLU A 413 -6.46 -13.67 -16.81
CA GLU A 413 -7.15 -14.42 -17.85
C GLU A 413 -6.22 -14.68 -19.07
N HIS A 414 -6.63 -15.54 -19.99
CA HIS A 414 -5.88 -15.72 -21.23
C HIS A 414 -5.88 -14.41 -22.03
N ILE A 415 -4.72 -14.02 -22.51
CA ILE A 415 -4.56 -12.70 -23.16
C ILE A 415 -5.42 -12.56 -24.42
N ASP A 416 -5.59 -13.61 -25.19
CA ASP A 416 -6.40 -13.54 -26.41
C ASP A 416 -7.87 -13.24 -26.08
N ASP A 417 -8.41 -13.80 -25.00
CA ASP A 417 -9.77 -13.53 -24.54
C ASP A 417 -9.92 -12.06 -24.08
N ILE A 418 -8.91 -11.51 -23.38
CA ILE A 418 -8.89 -10.09 -22.99
C ILE A 418 -8.90 -9.19 -24.22
N ILE A 419 -8.04 -9.47 -25.22
CA ILE A 419 -7.94 -8.68 -26.44
C ILE A 419 -9.21 -8.80 -27.28
N GLU A 420 -9.81 -9.98 -27.38
CA GLU A 420 -11.08 -10.19 -28.08
C GLU A 420 -12.22 -9.39 -27.44
N ASP A 421 -12.30 -9.39 -26.09
CA ASP A 421 -13.33 -8.62 -25.38
C ASP A 421 -13.17 -7.10 -25.59
N LEU A 422 -11.94 -6.59 -25.54
CA LEU A 422 -11.67 -5.19 -25.87
C LEU A 422 -12.00 -4.88 -27.33
N SER A 423 -11.66 -5.76 -28.26
CA SER A 423 -11.90 -5.56 -29.68
C SER A 423 -13.38 -5.50 -30.01
N GLN A 424 -14.20 -6.44 -29.50
CA GLN A 424 -15.63 -6.44 -29.74
C GLN A 424 -16.33 -5.23 -29.10
N ALA A 425 -15.82 -4.74 -27.95
CA ALA A 425 -16.35 -3.52 -27.33
C ALA A 425 -16.05 -2.28 -28.18
N PHE A 426 -14.88 -2.17 -28.79
CA PHE A 426 -14.58 -1.11 -29.75
C PHE A 426 -15.48 -1.12 -30.99
N GLU A 427 -16.03 -2.25 -31.41
CA GLU A 427 -16.97 -2.32 -32.54
C GLU A 427 -18.31 -1.63 -32.24
N LYS A 428 -18.66 -1.44 -30.97
CA LYS A 428 -19.95 -0.86 -30.51
C LYS A 428 -19.95 0.67 -30.46
N ILE A 429 -18.82 1.31 -30.69
CA ILE A 429 -18.65 2.78 -30.61
C ILE A 429 -18.27 3.39 -31.95
#